data_7efd1187d8b84d7a18047dd2b8efe6ff
#
_entry.id   7efd1187d8b84d7a18047dd2b8efe6ff
#
_cell.length_a   1.000
_cell.length_b   1.000
_cell.length_c   1.000
_cell.angle_alpha   90.00
_cell.angle_beta   90.00
_cell.angle_gamma   90.00
#
_symmetry.space_group_name_H-M   'P 1'
#
loop_
_entity.id
_entity.type
_entity.pdbx_description
1 polymer ?
#
loop_
_entity_poly.entity_id
_entity_poly.type
_entity_poly.pdbx_seq_one_letter_code
_entity_poly.pdbx_strand_id
1 'polypeptide(L)'
;MDERQRKIVFRRRAIKKISNVAIYIEGKGYPDTAKKFAAQLYDFGASLAGFPEKYAVCRKKAWAKRNLRCTIFKKNYIFIYKIINDELVIFNVVHARTIA
;
A
#
# COMPACT_ATOMS: atom_id res chain seq x y z
N MET A 1 22.81 13.69 -10.17
CA MET A 1 21.65 13.36 -9.39
C MET A 1 21.35 11.90 -9.46
N ASP A 2 21.27 11.30 -8.33
CA ASP A 2 21.04 9.88 -8.28
C ASP A 2 19.55 9.59 -8.35
N GLU A 3 19.14 9.05 -9.48
CA GLU A 3 17.75 8.70 -9.67
C GLU A 3 17.52 7.23 -9.42
N ARG A 4 18.18 6.71 -8.43
CA ARG A 4 18.03 5.32 -8.11
C ARG A 4 16.57 4.98 -7.88
N GLN A 5 16.08 4.03 -8.66
CA GLN A 5 14.75 3.51 -8.46
C GLN A 5 14.85 2.31 -7.54
N ARG A 6 14.19 2.41 -6.40
CA ARG A 6 14.16 1.29 -5.47
C ARG A 6 13.28 0.21 -6.03
N LYS A 7 13.66 -1.03 -5.78
CA LYS A 7 12.81 -2.15 -6.08
C LYS A 7 11.61 -2.11 -5.15
N ILE A 8 10.44 -2.42 -5.69
CA ILE A 8 9.21 -2.40 -4.91
C ILE A 8 8.73 -3.83 -4.75
N VAL A 9 8.51 -4.22 -3.51
CA VAL A 9 8.07 -5.57 -3.18
C VAL A 9 6.73 -5.47 -2.47
N PHE A 10 5.70 -6.09 -3.04
CA PHE A 10 4.41 -6.21 -2.37
C PHE A 10 4.39 -7.56 -1.68
N ARG A 11 4.29 -7.57 -0.37
CA ARG A 11 4.19 -8.82 0.35
C ARG A 11 2.88 -9.50 0.04
N ARG A 12 2.85 -10.82 0.21
CA ARG A 12 1.68 -11.62 -0.11
C ARG A 12 0.40 -11.07 0.53
N ARG A 13 0.49 -10.61 1.78
CA ARG A 13 -0.67 -10.05 2.47
C ARG A 13 -1.21 -8.82 1.76
N ALA A 14 -0.33 -7.96 1.27
CA ALA A 14 -0.75 -6.77 0.54
C ALA A 14 -1.40 -7.15 -0.78
N ILE A 15 -0.81 -8.09 -1.50
CA ILE A 15 -1.36 -8.56 -2.77
C ILE A 15 -2.75 -9.14 -2.55
N LYS A 16 -2.91 -9.94 -1.51
CA LYS A 16 -4.19 -10.55 -1.20
C LYS A 16 -5.26 -9.50 -0.91
N LYS A 17 -4.88 -8.45 -0.17
CA LYS A 17 -5.83 -7.38 0.14
C LYS A 17 -6.28 -6.64 -1.10
N ILE A 18 -5.34 -6.35 -2.00
CA ILE A 18 -5.68 -5.68 -3.25
C ILE A 18 -6.60 -6.58 -4.10
N SER A 19 -6.29 -7.87 -4.16
CA SER A 19 -7.14 -8.82 -4.88
C SER A 19 -8.55 -8.87 -4.28
N ASN A 20 -8.65 -8.87 -2.95
CA ASN A 20 -9.95 -8.93 -2.29
C ASN A 20 -10.79 -7.69 -2.63
N VAL A 21 -10.16 -6.52 -2.67
CA VAL A 21 -10.87 -5.30 -3.06
C VAL A 21 -11.41 -5.42 -4.47
N ALA A 22 -10.57 -5.90 -5.41
CA ALA A 22 -10.97 -6.05 -6.79
C ALA A 22 -12.12 -7.06 -6.92
N ILE A 23 -12.03 -8.18 -6.22
CA ILE A 23 -13.07 -9.20 -6.24
C ILE A 23 -14.39 -8.64 -5.73
N TYR A 24 -14.33 -7.84 -4.66
CA TYR A 24 -15.53 -7.22 -4.11
C TYR A 24 -16.19 -6.30 -5.13
N ILE A 25 -15.41 -5.46 -5.80
CA ILE A 25 -15.94 -4.53 -6.80
C ILE A 25 -16.51 -5.29 -7.99
N GLU A 26 -15.81 -6.32 -8.44
CA GLU A 26 -16.25 -7.15 -9.54
C GLU A 26 -17.57 -7.83 -9.20
N GLY A 27 -17.68 -8.33 -7.97
CA GLY A 27 -18.91 -8.97 -7.50
C GLY A 27 -20.11 -8.06 -7.48
N LYS A 28 -19.87 -6.74 -7.42
CA LYS A 28 -20.95 -5.75 -7.50
C LYS A 28 -21.36 -5.46 -8.94
N GLY A 29 -20.72 -6.09 -9.92
CA GLY A 29 -21.06 -5.92 -11.31
C GLY A 29 -20.19 -4.91 -12.06
N TYR A 30 -19.00 -4.59 -11.54
CA TYR A 30 -18.13 -3.59 -12.15
C TYR A 30 -16.74 -4.14 -12.43
N PRO A 31 -16.62 -5.10 -13.37
CA PRO A 31 -15.30 -5.72 -13.62
C PRO A 31 -14.25 -4.74 -14.13
N ASP A 32 -14.63 -3.80 -14.99
CA ASP A 32 -13.66 -2.84 -15.51
C ASP A 32 -13.19 -1.90 -14.40
N THR A 33 -14.11 -1.48 -13.55
CA THR A 33 -13.78 -0.63 -12.41
C THR A 33 -12.85 -1.37 -11.46
N ALA A 34 -13.09 -2.67 -11.25
CA ALA A 34 -12.25 -3.49 -10.39
C ALA A 34 -10.80 -3.51 -10.90
N LYS A 35 -10.62 -3.71 -12.20
CA LYS A 35 -9.28 -3.73 -12.79
C LYS A 35 -8.59 -2.39 -12.65
N LYS A 36 -9.30 -1.31 -12.93
CA LYS A 36 -8.73 0.03 -12.83
C LYS A 36 -8.34 0.35 -11.39
N PHE A 37 -9.16 -0.02 -10.45
CA PHE A 37 -8.88 0.29 -9.06
C PHE A 37 -7.68 -0.50 -8.54
N ALA A 38 -7.59 -1.78 -8.90
CA ALA A 38 -6.42 -2.57 -8.53
C ALA A 38 -5.15 -1.95 -9.10
N ALA A 39 -5.20 -1.54 -10.37
CA ALA A 39 -4.04 -0.89 -10.98
C ALA A 39 -3.66 0.39 -10.24
N GLN A 40 -4.64 1.18 -9.82
CA GLN A 40 -4.38 2.40 -9.07
C GLN A 40 -3.73 2.11 -7.72
N LEU A 41 -4.15 1.04 -7.06
CA LEU A 41 -3.54 0.66 -5.78
C LEU A 41 -2.08 0.26 -5.98
N TYR A 42 -1.78 -0.52 -7.00
CA TYR A 42 -0.39 -0.89 -7.28
C TYR A 42 0.44 0.31 -7.67
N ASP A 43 -0.11 1.19 -8.50
CA ASP A 43 0.61 2.39 -8.93
C ASP A 43 0.91 3.30 -7.75
N PHE A 44 -0.04 3.44 -6.84
CA PHE A 44 0.19 4.27 -5.66
C PHE A 44 1.30 3.69 -4.80
N GLY A 45 1.27 2.38 -4.56
CA GLY A 45 2.33 1.73 -3.80
C GLY A 45 3.69 1.95 -4.44
N ALA A 46 3.75 1.82 -5.76
CA ALA A 46 5.01 2.01 -6.48
C ALA A 46 5.52 3.45 -6.36
N SER A 47 4.59 4.41 -6.31
CA SER A 47 4.98 5.82 -6.23
C SER A 47 5.69 6.16 -4.92
N LEU A 48 5.51 5.33 -3.89
CA LEU A 48 6.15 5.58 -2.61
C LEU A 48 7.66 5.42 -2.66
N ALA A 49 8.16 4.72 -3.67
CA ALA A 49 9.60 4.50 -3.81
C ALA A 49 10.36 5.80 -4.10
N GLY A 50 9.69 6.80 -4.67
CA GLY A 50 10.35 8.07 -4.98
C GLY A 50 10.70 8.87 -3.73
N PHE A 51 9.79 8.90 -2.76
CA PHE A 51 9.99 9.65 -1.53
C PHE A 51 9.44 8.86 -0.35
N PRO A 52 10.11 7.76 0.02
CA PRO A 52 9.55 6.88 1.05
C PRO A 52 9.44 7.54 2.43
N GLU A 53 10.21 8.57 2.69
CA GLU A 53 10.16 9.24 3.98
C GLU A 53 9.18 10.40 4.03
N LYS A 54 8.44 10.60 2.94
CA LYS A 54 7.44 11.65 2.88
C LYS A 54 6.36 11.47 3.95
N TYR A 55 6.03 10.23 4.26
CA TYR A 55 4.96 9.93 5.20
C TYR A 55 5.52 9.46 6.54
N ALA A 56 4.77 9.75 7.59
CA ALA A 56 5.23 9.49 8.94
C ALA A 56 5.13 8.01 9.33
N VAL A 57 5.84 7.67 10.40
CA VAL A 57 5.71 6.35 11.02
C VAL A 57 4.26 6.17 11.47
N CYS A 58 3.77 4.95 11.38
CA CYS A 58 2.40 4.63 11.75
C CYS A 58 2.11 4.96 13.20
N ARG A 59 0.88 5.37 13.49
CA ARG A 59 0.49 5.68 14.86
C ARG A 59 0.21 4.46 15.68
N LYS A 60 -0.27 3.38 15.05
CA LYS A 60 -0.58 2.16 15.77
C LYS A 60 0.70 1.59 16.37
N LYS A 61 0.69 1.31 17.68
CA LYS A 61 1.89 0.90 18.40
C LYS A 61 2.58 -0.31 17.78
N ALA A 62 1.81 -1.31 17.41
CA ALA A 62 2.39 -2.52 16.85
C ALA A 62 3.20 -2.25 15.60
N TRP A 63 2.75 -1.30 14.78
CA TRP A 63 3.45 -0.93 13.56
C TRP A 63 4.58 0.06 13.83
N ALA A 64 4.34 0.99 14.76
CA ALA A 64 5.36 1.98 15.10
C ALA A 64 6.60 1.32 15.68
N LYS A 65 6.43 0.28 16.48
CA LYS A 65 7.56 -0.46 17.05
C LYS A 65 8.45 -1.06 15.97
N ARG A 66 7.88 -1.38 14.83
CA ARG A 66 8.62 -1.95 13.71
C ARG A 66 9.08 -0.89 12.72
N ASN A 67 8.89 0.39 13.06
CA ASN A 67 9.26 1.51 12.21
C ASN A 67 8.55 1.50 10.87
N LEU A 68 7.34 0.95 10.83
CA LEU A 68 6.54 0.94 9.63
C LEU A 68 5.93 2.31 9.39
N ARG A 69 5.85 2.70 8.12
CA ARG A 69 5.23 3.96 7.74
C ARG A 69 3.85 3.70 7.17
N CYS A 70 2.96 4.67 7.33
CA CYS A 70 1.59 4.57 6.88
C CYS A 70 1.23 5.76 6.03
N THR A 71 0.47 5.52 4.96
CA THR A 71 -0.10 6.60 4.17
C THR A 71 -1.46 6.18 3.67
N ILE A 72 -2.31 7.17 3.43
CA ILE A 72 -3.69 6.92 3.02
C ILE A 72 -3.85 7.18 1.52
N PHE A 73 -4.53 6.24 0.85
CA PHE A 73 -4.89 6.38 -0.55
C PHE A 73 -6.41 6.49 -0.66
N LYS A 74 -6.88 7.57 -1.28
CA LYS A 74 -8.30 7.83 -1.52
C LYS A 74 -9.15 7.72 -0.25
N LYS A 75 -8.60 8.18 0.86
CA LYS A 75 -9.26 8.28 2.16
C LYS A 75 -9.61 6.94 2.80
N ASN A 76 -9.64 5.86 2.04
CA ASN A 76 -10.17 4.59 2.55
C ASN A 76 -9.13 3.49 2.72
N TYR A 77 -7.96 3.62 2.10
CA TYR A 77 -6.98 2.54 2.11
C TYR A 77 -5.67 3.02 2.67
N ILE A 78 -5.14 2.29 3.63
CA ILE A 78 -3.89 2.64 4.28
C ILE A 78 -2.82 1.67 3.83
N PHE A 79 -1.74 2.21 3.28
CA PHE A 79 -0.58 1.43 2.87
C PHE A 79 0.42 1.44 4.02
N ILE A 80 0.86 0.25 4.40
CA ILE A 80 1.82 0.07 5.48
C ILE A 80 3.09 -0.44 4.84
N TYR A 81 4.19 0.31 4.97
CA TYR A 81 5.40 0.01 4.24
C TYR A 81 6.66 0.37 5.01
N LYS A 82 7.79 -0.08 4.51
CA LYS A 82 9.09 0.21 5.12
C LYS A 82 10.16 -0.01 4.06
N ILE A 83 11.28 0.70 4.21
CA ILE A 83 12.46 0.46 3.38
C ILE A 83 13.31 -0.61 4.08
N ILE A 84 13.60 -1.68 3.38
CA ILE A 84 14.46 -2.77 3.88
C ILE A 84 15.48 -3.07 2.81
N ASN A 85 16.75 -2.93 3.13
CA ASN A 85 17.84 -3.22 2.18
C ASN A 85 17.63 -2.51 0.85
N ASP A 86 17.28 -1.24 0.93
CA ASP A 86 17.10 -0.39 -0.23
C ASP A 86 15.92 -0.81 -1.12
N GLU A 87 15.04 -1.65 -0.61
CA GLU A 87 13.80 -1.99 -1.28
C GLU A 87 12.63 -1.40 -0.53
N LEU A 88 11.64 -0.95 -1.28
CA LEU A 88 10.40 -0.51 -0.65
C LEU A 88 9.48 -1.70 -0.52
N VAL A 89 9.20 -2.10 0.70
CA VAL A 89 8.38 -3.28 0.98
C VAL A 89 7.02 -2.85 1.48
N ILE A 90 5.99 -3.16 0.72
CA ILE A 90 4.60 -2.91 1.12
C ILE A 90 4.15 -4.11 1.94
N PHE A 91 3.99 -3.90 3.25
CA PHE A 91 3.62 -4.98 4.16
C PHE A 91 2.16 -5.34 4.08
N ASN A 92 1.31 -4.33 3.92
CA ASN A 92 -0.13 -4.58 3.92
C ASN A 92 -0.85 -3.37 3.37
N VAL A 93 -2.09 -3.60 2.94
CA VAL A 93 -3.01 -2.54 2.56
C VAL A 93 -4.29 -2.84 3.33
N VAL A 94 -4.71 -1.92 4.18
CA VAL A 94 -5.87 -2.15 5.02
C VAL A 94 -6.90 -1.04 4.82
N HIS A 95 -8.15 -1.37 5.02
CA HIS A 95 -9.20 -0.37 4.96
C HIS A 95 -9.12 0.50 6.22
N ALA A 96 -9.32 1.80 6.05
CA ALA A 96 -9.17 2.75 7.16
C ALA A 96 -10.05 2.39 8.36
N ARG A 97 -11.20 1.80 8.11
CA ARG A 97 -12.12 1.42 9.19
C ARG A 97 -11.55 0.39 10.14
N THR A 98 -10.60 -0.42 9.68
CA THR A 98 -10.07 -1.50 10.50
C THR A 98 -9.04 -1.02 11.51
N ILE A 99 -8.72 0.27 11.51
CA ILE A 99 -7.67 0.82 12.37
C ILE A 99 -8.26 1.73 13.45
N ALA A 100 -9.53 1.81 13.50
CA ALA A 100 -10.20 2.70 14.46
C ALA A 100 -9.84 2.34 15.91
#